data_29a2f8c85f5fef457e67617a4717d295
#
_entry.id   29a2f8c85f5fef457e67617a4717d295
#
_cell.length_a   1.000
_cell.length_b   1.000
_cell.length_c   1.000
_cell.angle_alpha   90.00
_cell.angle_beta   90.00
_cell.angle_gamma   90.00
#
_symmetry.space_group_name_H-M   'P 1'
#
loop_
_entity.id
_entity.type
_entity.pdbx_description
1 polymer ?
#
loop_
_entity_poly.entity_id
_entity_poly.type
_entity_poly.pdbx_seq_one_letter_code
_entity_poly.pdbx_strand_id
1 'polypeptide(L)'
;MKKISAVMCVLAALMLAVAGCGSDTKQAAKEQKVIKVGTEPTFAPFEFQEKGSKEFTGFDMDLARAIGKKLGKKVEIQNMGFDALIPATLMWPQPA
;
A
#
# COMPACT_ATOMS: atom_id res chain seq x y z
N MET A 1 36.16 -23.39 38.15
CA MET A 1 36.12 -23.36 36.68
C MET A 1 34.87 -23.92 36.08
N LYS A 2 34.20 -24.91 36.62
CA LYS A 2 32.93 -25.46 36.07
C LYS A 2 31.71 -24.51 36.16
N LYS A 3 31.70 -23.55 37.09
CA LYS A 3 30.61 -22.58 37.28
C LYS A 3 30.63 -21.42 36.31
N ILE A 4 31.79 -21.06 35.77
CA ILE A 4 31.96 -19.96 34.80
C ILE A 4 31.49 -20.40 33.41
N SER A 5 31.67 -21.68 33.08
CA SER A 5 31.24 -22.23 31.80
C SER A 5 29.71 -22.26 31.66
N ALA A 6 28.99 -22.52 32.76
CA ALA A 6 27.53 -22.51 32.76
C ALA A 6 26.91 -21.10 32.59
N VAL A 7 27.58 -20.10 33.20
CA VAL A 7 27.15 -18.70 33.08
C VAL A 7 27.39 -18.16 31.68
N MET A 8 28.47 -18.54 31.02
CA MET A 8 28.73 -18.15 29.62
C MET A 8 27.75 -18.78 28.65
N CYS A 9 27.30 -20.00 28.87
CA CYS A 9 26.27 -20.62 28.03
C CYS A 9 24.91 -19.96 28.18
N VAL A 10 24.52 -19.50 29.38
CA VAL A 10 23.26 -18.79 29.61
C VAL A 10 23.28 -17.40 28.97
N LEU A 11 24.41 -16.68 29.04
CA LEU A 11 24.56 -15.38 28.36
C LEU A 11 24.56 -15.50 26.85
N ALA A 12 25.16 -16.57 26.29
CA ALA A 12 25.13 -16.83 24.86
C ALA A 12 23.68 -17.20 24.36
N ALA A 13 22.92 -17.90 25.18
CA ALA A 13 21.50 -18.23 24.86
C ALA A 13 20.58 -17.01 24.91
N LEU A 14 20.84 -16.03 25.77
CA LEU A 14 20.09 -14.77 25.83
C LEU A 14 20.37 -13.86 24.61
N MET A 15 21.59 -13.91 24.05
CA MET A 15 21.93 -13.10 22.87
C MET A 15 21.30 -13.60 21.59
N LEU A 16 20.90 -14.86 21.51
CA LEU A 16 20.22 -15.45 20.35
C LEU A 16 18.72 -15.13 20.30
N ALA A 17 18.11 -14.71 21.41
CA ALA A 17 16.69 -14.38 21.46
C ALA A 17 16.34 -12.99 20.88
N VAL A 18 17.33 -12.10 20.69
CA VAL A 18 17.10 -10.72 20.18
C VAL A 18 17.20 -10.65 18.67
N ALA A 19 17.71 -11.68 18.00
CA ALA A 19 17.83 -11.70 16.53
C ALA A 19 16.54 -12.07 15.79
N GLY A 20 15.46 -12.40 16.51
CA GLY A 20 14.19 -12.86 15.93
C GLY A 20 13.20 -11.76 15.54
N CYS A 21 13.42 -10.51 15.91
CA CYS A 21 12.47 -9.41 15.62
C CYS A 21 12.72 -8.65 14.32
N GLY A 22 13.73 -9.03 13.54
CA GLY A 22 14.10 -8.32 12.30
C GLY A 22 13.38 -8.82 11.02
N SER A 23 12.71 -9.97 11.07
CA SER A 23 12.13 -10.58 9.85
C SER A 23 10.67 -10.21 9.60
N ASP A 24 9.91 -9.77 10.60
CA ASP A 24 8.51 -9.40 10.42
C ASP A 24 8.32 -8.05 9.74
N THR A 25 9.27 -7.13 9.85
CA THR A 25 9.24 -5.83 9.17
C THR A 25 9.43 -5.93 7.65
N LYS A 26 10.06 -6.97 7.14
CA LYS A 26 10.20 -7.17 5.69
C LYS A 26 8.97 -7.76 5.03
N GLN A 27 8.09 -8.44 5.76
CA GLN A 27 6.83 -8.96 5.21
C GLN A 27 5.73 -7.90 5.16
N ALA A 28 5.75 -6.90 6.04
CA ALA A 28 4.81 -5.78 6.02
C ALA A 28 5.04 -4.80 4.84
N ALA A 29 6.23 -4.79 4.26
CA ALA A 29 6.62 -3.96 3.11
C ALA A 29 6.47 -4.68 1.76
N LYS A 30 5.53 -5.61 1.60
CA LYS A 30 5.11 -6.04 0.26
C LYS A 30 4.47 -4.85 -0.42
N GLU A 31 5.24 -4.18 -1.26
CA GLU A 31 4.77 -3.11 -2.13
C GLU A 31 3.47 -3.51 -2.80
N GLN A 32 2.42 -2.73 -2.57
CA GLN A 32 1.18 -2.93 -3.30
C GLN A 32 1.48 -2.73 -4.79
N LYS A 33 1.28 -3.77 -5.57
CA LYS A 33 1.43 -3.72 -7.03
C LYS A 33 0.33 -2.89 -7.71
N VAL A 34 -0.69 -2.50 -6.96
CA VAL A 34 -1.89 -1.81 -7.43
C VAL A 34 -2.10 -0.53 -6.63
N ILE A 35 -2.36 0.56 -7.33
CA ILE A 35 -2.84 1.82 -6.75
C ILE A 35 -4.34 1.90 -7.00
N LYS A 36 -5.13 2.02 -5.93
CA LYS A 36 -6.56 2.28 -6.03
C LYS A 36 -6.78 3.79 -6.04
N VAL A 37 -7.54 4.25 -7.02
CA VAL A 37 -7.90 5.66 -7.20
C VAL A 37 -9.41 5.80 -7.10
N GLY A 38 -9.88 6.46 -6.05
CA GLY A 38 -11.30 6.83 -5.92
C GLY A 38 -11.59 8.09 -6.72
N THR A 39 -12.70 8.11 -7.43
CA THR A 39 -13.15 9.26 -8.23
C THR A 39 -14.66 9.33 -8.28
N GLU A 40 -15.19 10.53 -8.33
CA GLU A 40 -16.58 10.80 -8.76
C GLU A 40 -16.58 11.30 -10.20
N PRO A 41 -16.77 10.45 -11.19
CA PRO A 41 -16.52 10.78 -12.60
C PRO A 41 -17.68 11.55 -13.24
N THR A 42 -18.00 12.71 -12.70
CA THR A 42 -19.09 13.60 -13.17
C THR A 42 -18.60 14.99 -13.56
N PHE A 43 -17.28 15.20 -13.60
CA PHE A 43 -16.68 16.52 -13.78
C PHE A 43 -15.81 16.60 -15.04
N ALA A 44 -16.45 16.66 -16.20
CA ALA A 44 -15.75 16.84 -17.48
C ALA A 44 -15.09 18.24 -17.56
N PRO A 45 -13.91 18.36 -18.18
CA PRO A 45 -13.13 17.33 -18.89
C PRO A 45 -12.10 16.59 -18.01
N PHE A 46 -12.15 16.75 -16.70
CA PHE A 46 -11.15 16.23 -15.76
C PHE A 46 -11.39 14.76 -15.41
N GLU A 47 -12.58 14.44 -14.98
CA GLU A 47 -12.99 13.09 -14.60
C GLU A 47 -14.45 12.83 -15.01
N PHE A 48 -14.63 11.95 -15.96
CA PHE A 48 -15.96 11.64 -16.49
C PHE A 48 -16.02 10.26 -17.14
N GLN A 49 -17.21 9.83 -17.43
CA GLN A 49 -17.46 8.61 -18.18
C GLN A 49 -18.27 8.97 -19.43
N GLU A 50 -17.74 8.61 -20.58
CA GLU A 50 -18.46 8.82 -21.84
C GLU A 50 -19.70 7.94 -21.91
N LYS A 51 -20.74 8.48 -22.50
CA LYS A 51 -22.01 7.76 -22.66
C LYS A 51 -21.80 6.46 -23.44
N GLY A 52 -22.12 5.34 -22.80
CA GLY A 52 -21.94 4.00 -23.39
C GLY A 52 -20.57 3.36 -23.16
N SER A 53 -19.63 4.09 -22.57
CA SER A 53 -18.34 3.53 -22.16
C SER A 53 -18.38 3.02 -20.71
N LYS A 54 -17.59 2.00 -20.42
CA LYS A 54 -17.33 1.54 -19.05
C LYS A 54 -16.05 2.16 -18.47
N GLU A 55 -15.29 2.85 -19.29
CA GLU A 55 -14.01 3.43 -18.89
C GLU A 55 -14.21 4.86 -18.37
N PHE A 56 -13.44 5.19 -17.37
CA PHE A 56 -13.32 6.55 -16.86
C PHE A 56 -12.23 7.27 -17.63
N THR A 57 -12.50 8.48 -18.04
CA THR A 57 -11.63 9.28 -18.89
C THR A 57 -11.51 10.71 -18.39
N GLY A 58 -10.60 11.47 -18.97
CA GLY A 58 -10.33 12.85 -18.62
C GLY A 58 -8.92 13.06 -18.13
N PHE A 59 -8.57 14.32 -17.91
CA PHE A 59 -7.22 14.73 -17.51
C PHE A 59 -6.75 14.03 -16.22
N ASP A 60 -7.60 13.96 -15.20
CA ASP A 60 -7.25 13.37 -13.91
C ASP A 60 -7.05 11.86 -14.01
N MET A 61 -7.80 11.21 -14.89
CA MET A 61 -7.64 9.78 -15.15
C MET A 61 -6.31 9.47 -15.86
N ASP A 62 -5.96 10.29 -16.83
CA ASP A 62 -4.69 10.16 -17.55
C ASP A 62 -3.50 10.44 -16.62
N LEU A 63 -3.63 11.42 -15.74
CA LEU A 63 -2.63 11.73 -14.72
C LEU A 63 -2.45 10.55 -13.75
N ALA A 64 -3.53 9.99 -13.25
CA ALA A 64 -3.48 8.82 -12.35
C ALA A 64 -2.78 7.63 -13.02
N ARG A 65 -3.09 7.34 -14.28
CA ARG A 65 -2.45 6.28 -15.05
C ARG A 65 -0.96 6.56 -15.29
N ALA A 66 -0.61 7.81 -15.57
CA ALA A 66 0.80 8.22 -15.75
C ALA A 66 1.60 8.06 -14.46
N ILE A 67 1.04 8.41 -13.30
CA ILE A 67 1.64 8.20 -11.99
C ILE A 67 1.86 6.71 -11.74
N GLY A 68 0.86 5.88 -11.98
CA GLY A 68 0.95 4.43 -11.83
C GLY A 68 2.07 3.85 -12.69
N LYS A 69 2.14 4.25 -13.95
CA LYS A 69 3.19 3.84 -14.88
C LYS A 69 4.59 4.24 -14.38
N LYS A 70 4.73 5.46 -13.90
CA LYS A 70 6.01 5.96 -13.34
C LYS A 70 6.45 5.17 -12.12
N LEU A 71 5.52 4.74 -11.29
CA LEU A 71 5.76 3.96 -10.09
C LEU A 71 5.85 2.44 -10.36
N GLY A 72 5.65 1.98 -11.60
CA GLY A 72 5.61 0.56 -11.94
C GLY A 72 4.43 -0.18 -11.32
N LYS A 73 3.30 0.52 -11.10
CA LYS A 73 2.11 -0.02 -10.44
C LYS A 73 0.90 0.04 -11.38
N LYS A 74 0.02 -0.95 -11.25
CA LYS A 74 -1.28 -0.94 -11.93
C LYS A 74 -2.21 0.05 -11.23
N VAL A 75 -2.99 0.79 -11.99
CA VAL A 75 -4.03 1.70 -11.47
C VAL A 75 -5.40 1.06 -11.60
N GLU A 76 -6.14 1.00 -10.51
CA GLU A 76 -7.55 0.62 -10.47
C GLU A 76 -8.38 1.83 -10.08
N ILE A 77 -9.24 2.29 -10.99
CA ILE A 77 -10.11 3.44 -10.76
C ILE A 77 -11.45 2.93 -10.23
N GLN A 78 -11.91 3.50 -9.13
CA GLN A 78 -13.16 3.16 -8.48
C GLN A 78 -14.08 4.37 -8.43
N ASN A 79 -15.28 4.21 -9.03
CA ASN A 79 -16.32 5.20 -8.93
C ASN A 79 -16.94 5.20 -7.53
N MET A 80 -17.01 6.35 -6.91
CA MET A 80 -17.70 6.55 -5.64
C MET A 80 -18.18 7.99 -5.52
N GLY A 81 -19.23 8.21 -4.73
CA GLY A 81 -19.73 9.56 -4.48
C GLY A 81 -18.67 10.43 -3.78
N PHE A 82 -18.71 11.72 -4.05
CA PHE A 82 -17.74 12.69 -3.52
C PHE A 82 -17.56 12.59 -1.99
N ASP A 83 -18.67 12.49 -1.26
CA ASP A 83 -18.65 12.39 0.21
C ASP A 83 -17.98 11.11 0.73
N ALA A 84 -17.86 10.08 -0.12
CA ALA A 84 -17.23 8.82 0.24
C ALA A 84 -15.71 8.80 -0.02
N LEU A 85 -15.17 9.75 -0.77
CA LEU A 85 -13.76 9.76 -1.17
C LEU A 85 -12.82 9.84 0.03
N ILE A 86 -13.06 10.75 0.97
CA ILE A 86 -12.20 10.92 2.14
C ILE A 86 -12.31 9.74 3.10
N PRO A 87 -13.50 9.30 3.53
CA PRO A 87 -13.63 8.10 4.35
C PRO A 87 -13.02 6.85 3.71
N ALA A 88 -13.15 6.67 2.41
CA ALA A 88 -12.58 5.53 1.70
C ALA A 88 -11.06 5.45 1.85
N THR A 89 -10.35 6.56 1.80
CA THR A 89 -8.89 6.57 1.97
C THR A 89 -8.44 6.10 3.34
N LEU A 90 -9.25 6.31 4.37
CA LEU A 90 -8.98 5.86 5.74
C LEU A 90 -9.26 4.37 5.93
N MET A 91 -10.19 3.82 5.15
CA MET A 91 -10.61 2.42 5.22
C MET A 91 -9.82 1.51 4.30
N TRP A 92 -9.15 2.04 3.29
CA TRP A 92 -8.33 1.24 2.40
C TRP A 92 -7.08 0.75 3.13
N PRO A 93 -6.63 -0.47 2.81
CA PRO A 93 -5.40 -0.97 3.39
C PRO A 93 -4.26 0.00 3.12
N GLN A 94 -3.73 0.59 4.18
CA GLN A 94 -2.57 1.45 4.07
C GLN A 94 -1.32 0.59 3.91
N PRO A 95 -0.35 1.03 3.11
CA PRO A 95 0.95 0.37 3.11
C PRO A 95 1.54 0.46 4.53
N ALA A 96 1.99 -0.65 4.99
CA ALA A 96 2.64 -0.73 6.30
C ALA A 96 3.96 0.05 6.31
#